data_97794e8a3d6e1a885d461586dd6c63da
#
_entry.id   97794e8a3d6e1a885d461586dd6c63da
#
_cell.length_a   1.000
_cell.length_b   1.000
_cell.length_c   1.000
_cell.angle_alpha   90.00
_cell.angle_beta   90.00
_cell.angle_gamma   90.00
#
_symmetry.space_group_name_H-M   'P 1'
#
loop_
_entity.id
_entity.type
_entity.pdbx_description
1 polymer ?
#
loop_
_entity_poly.entity_id
_entity_poly.type
_entity_poly.pdbx_seq_one_letter_code
_entity_poly.pdbx_strand_id
1 'polypeptide(L)'
;MNLKQYVLTALAVSALTMPWTLGVTQAAAADAAAQPEAEPAPQAVSSAAATTAKTVKADAPIKVKQAKYSLKFNAKNYTKETLKLEGQDVAFRAYRDVVYTAKPASVASESMSIFIPEAYFQKGGTVNGYTAKTAPIFLPNGVGGYMPGESKEPSASERMSGGANASLVALSKGYVVAAPAVRGRTTVGDDGKTYVGKAPALLVDYKAAVRYLRHNRHRLPAGNTDRIISDGTSAGGALSALLGATGNSKEYDAELRAVGAANERDDIFAAMAYCPITDLDHADMAYEWMFNGVNEAYQHSAPMSPLLPLKAGSMPGALKVGDAVVPLGPGPVVQGDSAAADRPDNAPVEDSSAVEMTQAERVASDQLKALFPDYVNSLGLKDRQGRALTLDEDGTGSFADYIKSVYAASAQSALDAGEDLSGLDWLTIEDGMVKDVDLAKYAAWATRLKAAPAFDKFDRSAPENDEFGTTDNTPRHFTGFSLTRDKEAGATMATWDDVRRMNPMYFIGQQDVTVAPHWRIRHGAKDRDTSLAVPALLALKLQDSGYDVDFASPWGKGHAGDYDLAELFDWADGICKAADTRKK
;
A
#
# COMPACT_ATOMS: atom_id res chain seq x y z
N MET A 1 44.29 -14.93 15.53
CA MET A 1 44.47 -16.24 16.19
C MET A 1 43.10 -16.80 16.51
N ASN A 2 42.75 -17.81 15.72
CA ASN A 2 41.81 -18.91 15.89
C ASN A 2 40.38 -18.71 16.42
N LEU A 3 39.49 -18.85 15.44
CA LEU A 3 38.19 -19.56 15.49
C LEU A 3 38.29 -20.90 16.24
N LYS A 4 37.27 -21.30 17.01
CA LYS A 4 36.68 -22.64 16.97
C LYS A 4 35.48 -22.80 17.92
N GLN A 5 34.37 -23.22 17.31
CA GLN A 5 33.45 -24.28 17.75
C GLN A 5 32.57 -24.01 18.97
N TYR A 6 31.25 -23.88 18.70
CA TYR A 6 30.25 -24.43 19.60
C TYR A 6 29.43 -25.52 18.90
N VAL A 7 29.44 -26.65 19.59
CA VAL A 7 28.96 -27.97 19.23
C VAL A 7 27.48 -28.06 19.50
N LEU A 8 26.73 -28.66 18.58
CA LEU A 8 25.38 -29.19 18.77
C LEU A 8 25.33 -30.15 19.96
N THR A 9 24.31 -29.99 20.83
CA THR A 9 23.87 -31.04 21.73
C THR A 9 22.40 -31.33 21.45
N ALA A 10 22.15 -32.45 20.76
CA ALA A 10 20.84 -33.05 20.62
C ALA A 10 20.53 -33.84 21.89
N LEU A 11 19.39 -33.58 22.52
CA LEU A 11 18.81 -34.43 23.55
C LEU A 11 17.62 -35.18 22.98
N ALA A 12 17.81 -36.48 22.79
CA ALA A 12 16.77 -37.45 22.51
C ALA A 12 15.96 -37.71 23.79
N VAL A 13 14.64 -37.63 23.71
CA VAL A 13 13.74 -38.18 24.74
C VAL A 13 12.91 -39.27 24.07
N SER A 14 13.06 -40.46 24.68
CA SER A 14 12.55 -41.74 24.24
C SER A 14 11.02 -41.84 24.34
N ALA A 15 10.44 -42.52 23.38
CA ALA A 15 9.09 -43.00 23.33
C ALA A 15 8.83 -44.06 24.39
N LEU A 16 7.72 -43.98 25.09
CA LEU A 16 7.08 -45.06 25.81
C LEU A 16 5.72 -45.32 25.20
N THR A 17 5.66 -46.43 24.46
CA THR A 17 4.43 -47.06 23.97
C THR A 17 3.85 -47.96 25.06
N MET A 18 2.56 -47.85 25.33
CA MET A 18 1.77 -49.01 25.77
C MET A 18 0.33 -48.94 25.25
N PRO A 19 -0.22 -50.07 24.86
CA PRO A 19 -1.49 -50.18 24.14
C PRO A 19 -2.67 -50.44 25.08
N TRP A 20 -3.85 -49.92 24.77
CA TRP A 20 -5.10 -50.46 25.28
C TRP A 20 -6.08 -50.79 24.16
N THR A 21 -6.50 -52.01 24.15
CA THR A 21 -7.43 -52.63 23.24
C THR A 21 -8.88 -52.55 23.75
N LEU A 22 -9.77 -52.34 22.77
CA LEU A 22 -11.13 -52.89 22.63
C LEU A 22 -12.18 -52.74 23.74
N GLY A 23 -13.27 -52.12 23.35
CA GLY A 23 -14.59 -52.32 23.95
C GLY A 23 -15.68 -51.79 23.03
N VAL A 24 -16.18 -52.68 22.15
CA VAL A 24 -17.37 -52.42 21.29
C VAL A 24 -18.61 -52.70 22.12
N THR A 25 -19.56 -51.76 22.23
CA THR A 25 -20.97 -52.06 22.39
C THR A 25 -21.84 -51.12 21.61
N GLN A 26 -22.57 -51.69 20.68
CA GLN A 26 -23.69 -51.09 19.94
C GLN A 26 -24.88 -50.89 20.92
N ALA A 27 -25.54 -49.76 20.81
CA ALA A 27 -26.96 -49.62 21.06
C ALA A 27 -27.56 -48.57 20.15
N ALA A 28 -28.44 -49.02 19.30
CA ALA A 28 -29.27 -48.17 18.41
C ALA A 28 -30.43 -47.56 19.22
N ALA A 29 -30.71 -46.30 18.98
CA ALA A 29 -32.08 -45.76 19.04
C ALA A 29 -32.14 -44.45 18.26
N ALA A 30 -33.06 -44.39 17.32
CA ALA A 30 -33.39 -43.26 16.48
C ALA A 30 -33.99 -42.13 17.30
N ASP A 31 -33.62 -40.92 16.98
CA ASP A 31 -34.62 -39.84 16.98
C ASP A 31 -34.25 -38.77 15.95
N ALA A 32 -35.26 -38.44 15.12
CA ALA A 32 -35.19 -37.49 14.05
C ALA A 32 -35.35 -36.06 14.61
N ALA A 33 -34.37 -35.21 14.37
CA ALA A 33 -34.53 -33.76 14.54
C ALA A 33 -34.11 -33.04 13.25
N ALA A 34 -35.01 -32.22 12.80
CA ALA A 34 -35.08 -31.54 11.53
C ALA A 34 -33.85 -30.66 11.21
N GLN A 35 -33.42 -30.73 9.96
CA GLN A 35 -32.57 -29.72 9.33
C GLN A 35 -33.37 -28.44 9.12
N PRO A 36 -32.80 -27.25 9.30
CA PRO A 36 -33.44 -26.02 8.83
C PRO A 36 -33.33 -25.93 7.30
N GLU A 37 -34.47 -25.74 6.68
CA GLU A 37 -34.65 -25.50 5.25
C GLU A 37 -33.88 -24.27 4.79
N ALA A 38 -33.20 -24.40 3.65
CA ALA A 38 -32.59 -23.30 2.92
C ALA A 38 -33.70 -22.36 2.39
N GLU A 39 -33.58 -21.06 2.68
CA GLU A 39 -34.44 -20.04 2.08
C GLU A 39 -34.25 -19.99 0.56
N PRO A 40 -35.38 -19.89 -0.20
CA PRO A 40 -35.30 -19.82 -1.66
C PRO A 40 -34.91 -18.41 -2.12
N ALA A 41 -34.08 -18.36 -3.16
CA ALA A 41 -33.70 -17.17 -3.88
C ALA A 41 -34.94 -16.35 -4.36
N PRO A 42 -34.87 -15.01 -4.35
CA PRO A 42 -35.98 -14.20 -4.78
C PRO A 42 -36.23 -14.34 -6.29
N GLN A 43 -37.44 -14.75 -6.61
CA GLN A 43 -37.95 -14.82 -7.99
C GLN A 43 -38.16 -13.41 -8.55
N ALA A 44 -37.75 -13.20 -9.78
CA ALA A 44 -37.97 -11.98 -10.56
C ALA A 44 -39.47 -11.76 -10.78
N VAL A 45 -39.98 -10.65 -10.28
CA VAL A 45 -41.37 -10.21 -10.58
C VAL A 45 -41.34 -9.42 -11.88
N SER A 46 -41.84 -10.02 -12.94
CA SER A 46 -42.19 -9.34 -14.20
C SER A 46 -43.45 -8.50 -14.00
N SER A 47 -43.35 -7.20 -14.11
CA SER A 47 -44.53 -6.36 -14.33
C SER A 47 -44.29 -5.49 -15.58
N ALA A 48 -45.02 -5.86 -16.63
CA ALA A 48 -45.16 -5.05 -17.84
C ALA A 48 -46.08 -3.89 -17.56
N ALA A 49 -45.59 -2.67 -17.66
CA ALA A 49 -46.38 -1.48 -17.91
C ALA A 49 -45.74 -0.68 -19.04
N ALA A 50 -46.28 -0.83 -20.24
CA ALA A 50 -45.88 -0.04 -21.38
C ALA A 50 -46.36 1.41 -21.22
N THR A 51 -45.41 2.32 -21.04
CA THR A 51 -45.70 3.75 -21.22
C THR A 51 -44.84 4.24 -22.38
N THR A 52 -45.47 4.64 -23.45
CA THR A 52 -44.88 5.21 -24.66
C THR A 52 -44.13 6.50 -24.32
N ALA A 53 -42.82 6.43 -24.18
CA ALA A 53 -41.94 7.60 -24.13
C ALA A 53 -41.49 7.93 -25.56
N LYS A 54 -41.78 9.16 -26.02
CA LYS A 54 -41.23 9.73 -27.25
C LYS A 54 -39.71 9.67 -27.23
N THR A 55 -39.14 8.97 -28.19
CA THR A 55 -37.68 8.92 -28.45
C THR A 55 -37.18 10.32 -28.83
N VAL A 56 -36.51 10.99 -27.93
CA VAL A 56 -35.62 12.10 -28.25
C VAL A 56 -34.38 11.46 -28.86
N LYS A 57 -34.04 11.78 -30.10
CA LYS A 57 -32.79 11.36 -30.74
C LYS A 57 -31.66 11.92 -29.90
N ALA A 58 -30.92 11.05 -29.24
CA ALA A 58 -29.63 11.40 -28.65
C ALA A 58 -28.69 11.82 -29.77
N ASP A 59 -28.12 13.01 -29.66
CA ASP A 59 -27.06 13.46 -30.56
C ASP A 59 -25.91 12.46 -30.49
N ALA A 60 -25.40 12.09 -31.68
CA ALA A 60 -24.27 11.16 -31.79
C ALA A 60 -23.06 11.73 -31.00
N PRO A 61 -22.37 10.92 -30.19
CA PRO A 61 -21.23 11.41 -29.42
C PRO A 61 -20.18 11.99 -30.37
N ILE A 62 -19.78 13.23 -30.10
CA ILE A 62 -18.70 13.90 -30.81
C ILE A 62 -17.47 13.03 -30.62
N LYS A 63 -16.99 12.41 -31.68
CA LYS A 63 -15.72 11.64 -31.67
C LYS A 63 -14.57 12.63 -31.54
N VAL A 64 -14.20 12.97 -30.32
CA VAL A 64 -12.94 13.66 -30.05
C VAL A 64 -11.82 12.70 -30.48
N LYS A 65 -11.01 13.13 -31.44
CA LYS A 65 -9.86 12.36 -31.91
C LYS A 65 -8.83 12.39 -30.78
N GLN A 66 -8.82 11.38 -29.91
CA GLN A 66 -7.87 11.26 -28.81
C GLN A 66 -6.45 11.21 -29.40
N ALA A 67 -5.56 12.08 -28.91
CA ALA A 67 -4.16 12.07 -29.32
C ALA A 67 -3.54 10.70 -28.97
N LYS A 68 -2.83 10.11 -29.93
CA LYS A 68 -2.18 8.82 -29.72
C LYS A 68 -0.68 9.03 -29.52
N TYR A 69 -0.20 8.68 -28.33
CA TYR A 69 1.21 8.77 -27.96
C TYR A 69 1.98 7.53 -28.39
N SER A 70 3.27 7.71 -28.71
CA SER A 70 4.16 6.61 -29.08
C SER A 70 4.66 5.92 -27.83
N LEU A 71 4.52 4.61 -27.75
CA LEU A 71 5.11 3.80 -26.68
C LEU A 71 6.62 3.53 -26.86
N LYS A 72 7.27 4.10 -27.91
CA LYS A 72 8.70 3.90 -28.13
C LYS A 72 9.52 4.86 -27.29
N PHE A 73 10.39 4.34 -26.44
CA PHE A 73 11.32 5.12 -25.64
C PHE A 73 12.34 5.84 -26.54
N ASN A 74 12.57 7.13 -26.26
CA ASN A 74 13.56 7.96 -26.96
C ASN A 74 14.83 8.15 -26.11
N ALA A 75 15.83 7.32 -26.32
CA ALA A 75 17.10 7.36 -25.59
C ALA A 75 17.97 8.62 -25.87
N LYS A 76 17.54 9.51 -26.79
CA LYS A 76 18.27 10.74 -27.12
C LYS A 76 17.74 11.98 -26.38
N ASN A 77 16.55 11.90 -25.78
CA ASN A 77 15.93 13.02 -25.06
C ASN A 77 16.25 12.93 -23.57
N TYR A 78 17.40 13.45 -23.16
CA TYR A 78 17.85 13.43 -21.76
C TYR A 78 18.62 14.69 -21.39
N THR A 79 18.65 14.97 -20.10
CA THR A 79 19.60 15.90 -19.44
C THR A 79 20.64 15.10 -18.64
N LYS A 80 21.86 15.68 -18.49
CA LYS A 80 22.88 15.13 -17.57
C LYS A 80 22.82 15.93 -16.28
N GLU A 81 22.77 15.23 -15.18
CA GLU A 81 22.64 15.81 -13.85
C GLU A 81 23.59 15.12 -12.87
N THR A 82 23.96 15.85 -11.85
CA THR A 82 24.78 15.35 -10.75
C THR A 82 24.24 15.92 -9.44
N LEU A 83 23.94 15.04 -8.50
CA LEU A 83 23.59 15.39 -7.13
C LEU A 83 24.64 14.86 -6.17
N LYS A 84 24.72 15.46 -4.98
CA LYS A 84 25.61 14.97 -3.93
C LYS A 84 24.83 14.09 -2.95
N LEU A 85 25.40 12.93 -2.63
CA LEU A 85 24.97 12.06 -1.55
C LEU A 85 26.17 11.84 -0.64
N GLU A 86 26.09 12.28 0.61
CA GLU A 86 27.17 12.13 1.61
C GLU A 86 28.54 12.61 1.09
N GLY A 87 28.53 13.70 0.33
CA GLY A 87 29.74 14.27 -0.26
C GLY A 87 30.22 13.63 -1.58
N GLN A 88 29.64 12.48 -1.98
CA GLN A 88 29.94 11.80 -3.23
C GLN A 88 29.04 12.31 -4.37
N ASP A 89 29.62 12.41 -5.58
CA ASP A 89 28.86 12.78 -6.76
C ASP A 89 28.08 11.58 -7.32
N VAL A 90 26.77 11.72 -7.44
CA VAL A 90 25.88 10.78 -8.11
C VAL A 90 25.48 11.39 -9.46
N ALA A 91 26.15 10.97 -10.54
CA ALA A 91 25.91 11.46 -11.88
C ALA A 91 24.95 10.52 -12.62
N PHE A 92 23.94 11.08 -13.30
CA PHE A 92 22.93 10.33 -14.01
C PHE A 92 22.40 11.07 -15.24
N ARG A 93 21.69 10.33 -16.11
CA ARG A 93 20.87 10.89 -17.17
C ARG A 93 19.41 10.85 -16.74
N ALA A 94 18.74 11.99 -16.87
CA ALA A 94 17.31 12.15 -16.59
C ALA A 94 16.51 12.21 -17.89
N TYR A 95 15.54 11.31 -18.05
CA TYR A 95 14.58 11.26 -19.14
C TYR A 95 13.21 11.61 -18.55
N ARG A 96 12.70 12.79 -18.82
CA ARG A 96 11.44 13.31 -18.29
C ARG A 96 10.33 13.27 -19.31
N ASP A 97 9.10 13.43 -18.83
CA ASP A 97 7.88 13.50 -19.67
C ASP A 97 7.68 12.27 -20.57
N VAL A 98 8.07 11.09 -20.09
CA VAL A 98 7.93 9.84 -20.83
C VAL A 98 6.51 9.32 -20.65
N VAL A 99 5.61 9.66 -21.61
CA VAL A 99 4.22 9.16 -21.59
C VAL A 99 4.24 7.65 -21.79
N TYR A 100 3.73 6.91 -20.81
CA TYR A 100 3.81 5.43 -20.80
C TYR A 100 2.54 4.73 -21.28
N THR A 101 1.50 5.49 -21.65
CA THR A 101 0.26 4.99 -22.25
C THR A 101 0.07 5.61 -23.65
N ALA A 102 -0.58 4.88 -24.57
CA ALA A 102 -0.82 5.41 -25.92
C ALA A 102 -2.05 6.33 -25.98
N LYS A 103 -2.91 6.29 -24.97
CA LYS A 103 -4.18 7.03 -24.88
C LYS A 103 -4.40 7.50 -23.45
N PRO A 104 -3.52 8.35 -22.91
CA PRO A 104 -3.67 8.80 -21.53
C PRO A 104 -5.03 9.48 -21.31
N ALA A 105 -5.61 9.28 -20.16
CA ALA A 105 -6.77 10.04 -19.68
C ALA A 105 -6.34 11.39 -19.09
N SER A 106 -5.10 11.45 -18.59
CA SER A 106 -4.41 12.66 -18.15
C SER A 106 -2.92 12.53 -18.48
N VAL A 107 -2.42 13.32 -19.43
CA VAL A 107 -1.01 13.24 -19.85
C VAL A 107 -0.05 13.53 -18.69
N ALA A 108 -0.38 14.50 -17.86
CA ALA A 108 0.45 14.87 -16.71
C ALA A 108 0.57 13.74 -15.69
N SER A 109 -0.51 12.97 -15.47
CA SER A 109 -0.55 11.87 -14.51
C SER A 109 -0.16 10.52 -15.11
N GLU A 110 -0.05 10.39 -16.44
CA GLU A 110 0.32 9.14 -17.10
C GLU A 110 1.66 9.29 -17.85
N SER A 111 2.60 10.01 -17.21
CA SER A 111 3.98 10.16 -17.64
C SER A 111 4.94 9.76 -16.52
N MET A 112 6.18 9.39 -16.86
CA MET A 112 7.21 9.04 -15.88
C MET A 112 8.52 9.72 -16.19
N SER A 113 9.36 9.87 -15.18
CA SER A 113 10.77 10.18 -15.31
C SER A 113 11.60 8.91 -15.13
N ILE A 114 12.64 8.75 -15.97
CA ILE A 114 13.57 7.62 -15.86
C ILE A 114 14.97 8.18 -15.65
N PHE A 115 15.64 7.72 -14.60
CA PHE A 115 16.99 8.14 -14.23
C PHE A 115 17.94 6.96 -14.33
N ILE A 116 19.05 7.16 -15.04
CA ILE A 116 20.01 6.09 -15.34
C ILE A 116 21.42 6.56 -14.93
N PRO A 117 22.14 5.84 -14.05
CA PRO A 117 23.50 6.18 -13.68
C PRO A 117 24.41 6.43 -14.89
N GLU A 118 25.15 7.55 -14.90
CA GLU A 118 26.00 7.94 -16.05
C GLU A 118 27.11 6.91 -16.33
N ALA A 119 27.53 6.15 -15.32
CA ALA A 119 28.53 5.08 -15.47
C ALA A 119 28.13 4.03 -16.52
N TYR A 120 26.82 3.75 -16.68
CA TYR A 120 26.36 2.74 -17.66
C TYR A 120 26.50 3.16 -19.13
N PHE A 121 26.82 4.40 -19.38
CA PHE A 121 27.10 4.91 -20.74
C PHE A 121 28.60 4.85 -21.07
N GLN A 122 29.44 4.43 -20.13
CA GLN A 122 30.85 4.16 -20.35
C GLN A 122 31.07 2.68 -20.69
N LYS A 123 32.09 2.40 -21.53
CA LYS A 123 32.42 1.02 -21.89
C LYS A 123 32.82 0.23 -20.64
N GLY A 124 32.05 -0.80 -20.30
CA GLY A 124 32.30 -1.64 -19.14
C GLY A 124 31.99 -0.98 -17.79
N GLY A 125 31.26 0.16 -17.79
CA GLY A 125 30.87 0.86 -16.57
C GLY A 125 29.96 0.02 -15.68
N THR A 126 30.26 0.08 -14.38
CA THR A 126 29.53 -0.62 -13.33
C THR A 126 29.31 0.29 -12.14
N VAL A 127 28.24 0.05 -11.38
CA VAL A 127 27.97 0.66 -10.07
C VAL A 127 27.54 -0.45 -9.12
N ASN A 128 28.14 -0.56 -7.96
CA ASN A 128 27.84 -1.59 -6.94
C ASN A 128 27.80 -3.04 -7.52
N GLY A 129 28.63 -3.33 -8.53
CA GLY A 129 28.68 -4.63 -9.21
C GLY A 129 27.62 -4.82 -10.29
N TYR A 130 26.66 -3.92 -10.44
CA TYR A 130 25.70 -3.95 -11.52
C TYR A 130 26.26 -3.35 -12.81
N THR A 131 25.84 -3.90 -13.94
CA THR A 131 26.09 -3.38 -15.29
C THR A 131 24.80 -2.78 -15.84
N ALA A 132 24.87 -2.11 -16.99
CA ALA A 132 23.68 -1.63 -17.70
C ALA A 132 22.60 -2.71 -17.94
N LYS A 133 23.01 -3.99 -18.07
CA LYS A 133 22.08 -5.11 -18.30
C LYS A 133 21.54 -5.76 -17.03
N THR A 134 22.27 -5.66 -15.93
CA THR A 134 21.91 -6.34 -14.66
C THR A 134 21.32 -5.39 -13.62
N ALA A 135 21.44 -4.06 -13.82
CA ALA A 135 20.92 -3.05 -12.93
C ALA A 135 19.43 -3.27 -12.66
N PRO A 136 18.99 -3.44 -11.40
CA PRO A 136 17.58 -3.50 -11.08
C PRO A 136 16.88 -2.17 -11.41
N ILE A 137 15.57 -2.20 -11.55
CA ILE A 137 14.75 -1.00 -11.72
C ILE A 137 14.00 -0.75 -10.41
N PHE A 138 14.29 0.36 -9.76
CA PHE A 138 13.55 0.87 -8.61
C PHE A 138 12.38 1.71 -9.09
N LEU A 139 11.17 1.40 -8.61
CA LEU A 139 9.92 2.02 -9.02
C LEU A 139 9.27 2.66 -7.78
N PRO A 140 9.67 3.90 -7.43
CA PRO A 140 9.12 4.60 -6.28
C PRO A 140 7.67 5.01 -6.57
N ASN A 141 6.83 4.90 -5.54
CA ASN A 141 5.42 5.24 -5.58
C ASN A 141 5.19 6.54 -4.80
N GLY A 142 4.75 7.58 -5.50
CA GLY A 142 4.52 8.91 -4.92
C GLY A 142 3.11 9.15 -4.39
N VAL A 143 2.27 8.10 -4.27
CA VAL A 143 0.87 8.25 -3.83
C VAL A 143 0.78 8.33 -2.31
N GLY A 144 0.07 9.34 -1.80
CA GLY A 144 -0.37 9.46 -0.41
C GLY A 144 -1.87 9.74 -0.37
N GLY A 145 -2.65 9.09 0.53
CA GLY A 145 -4.10 9.30 0.66
C GLY A 145 -4.88 9.16 -0.65
N TYR A 146 -4.42 8.29 -1.56
CA TYR A 146 -4.98 8.10 -2.91
C TYR A 146 -5.04 9.38 -3.77
N MET A 147 -4.27 10.43 -3.40
CA MET A 147 -4.08 11.62 -4.25
C MET A 147 -3.26 11.26 -5.50
N PRO A 148 -3.28 12.10 -6.55
CA PRO A 148 -2.40 11.91 -7.71
C PRO A 148 -0.95 11.74 -7.27
N GLY A 149 -0.31 10.65 -7.72
CA GLY A 149 1.10 10.41 -7.44
C GLY A 149 1.98 11.24 -8.36
N GLU A 150 2.93 11.97 -7.78
CA GLU A 150 3.95 12.68 -8.55
C GLU A 150 5.16 11.80 -8.84
N SER A 151 5.90 12.13 -9.90
CA SER A 151 7.18 11.48 -10.20
C SER A 151 8.19 11.78 -9.08
N LYS A 152 8.64 10.76 -8.37
CA LYS A 152 9.64 10.86 -7.27
C LYS A 152 11.05 11.05 -7.85
N GLU A 153 11.37 12.28 -8.22
CA GLU A 153 12.70 12.63 -8.75
C GLU A 153 13.79 12.50 -7.69
N PRO A 154 15.05 12.19 -8.07
CA PRO A 154 16.17 12.14 -7.14
C PRO A 154 16.37 13.48 -6.42
N SER A 155 16.52 13.45 -5.09
CA SER A 155 16.75 14.64 -4.27
C SER A 155 17.77 14.34 -3.18
N ALA A 156 18.71 15.27 -2.97
CA ALA A 156 19.69 15.21 -1.89
C ALA A 156 19.14 15.74 -0.55
N SER A 157 17.99 16.40 -0.60
CA SER A 157 17.32 16.96 0.57
C SER A 157 15.82 16.86 0.33
N GLU A 158 15.22 15.80 0.82
CA GLU A 158 13.77 15.66 0.84
C GLU A 158 13.20 16.47 2.00
N ARG A 159 12.10 17.18 1.73
CA ARG A 159 11.50 18.11 2.69
C ARG A 159 11.07 17.41 4.00
N MET A 160 10.70 16.13 3.91
CA MET A 160 10.15 15.38 5.05
C MET A 160 11.22 14.67 5.88
N SER A 161 12.24 14.09 5.23
CA SER A 161 13.31 13.37 5.93
C SER A 161 14.54 14.25 6.21
N GLY A 162 14.64 15.42 5.57
CA GLY A 162 15.82 16.28 5.63
C GLY A 162 17.06 15.69 4.99
N GLY A 163 16.97 14.43 4.51
CA GLY A 163 18.05 13.68 3.87
C GLY A 163 17.78 13.39 2.40
N ALA A 164 18.64 12.59 1.79
CA ALA A 164 18.43 12.11 0.43
C ALA A 164 17.24 11.15 0.37
N ASN A 165 16.43 11.27 -0.70
CA ASN A 165 15.31 10.37 -0.91
C ASN A 165 15.75 9.02 -1.49
N ALA A 166 14.83 8.03 -1.45
CA ALA A 166 15.06 6.68 -1.95
C ALA A 166 15.52 6.66 -3.42
N SER A 167 15.03 7.57 -4.27
CA SER A 167 15.44 7.67 -5.68
C SER A 167 16.91 8.02 -5.84
N LEU A 168 17.46 8.95 -5.06
CA LEU A 168 18.88 9.29 -5.11
C LEU A 168 19.74 8.17 -4.55
N VAL A 169 19.33 7.56 -3.43
CA VAL A 169 20.03 6.40 -2.85
C VAL A 169 20.03 5.23 -3.82
N ALA A 170 18.92 4.92 -4.49
CA ALA A 170 18.85 3.89 -5.52
C ALA A 170 19.88 4.12 -6.65
N LEU A 171 19.95 5.35 -7.16
CA LEU A 171 20.95 5.71 -8.21
C LEU A 171 22.39 5.49 -7.72
N SER A 172 22.70 5.89 -6.49
CA SER A 172 24.05 5.69 -5.91
C SER A 172 24.41 4.20 -5.77
N LYS A 173 23.42 3.36 -5.53
CA LYS A 173 23.56 1.89 -5.46
C LYS A 173 23.52 1.22 -6.85
N GLY A 174 23.38 1.99 -7.94
CA GLY A 174 23.43 1.49 -9.31
C GLY A 174 22.10 1.02 -9.88
N TYR A 175 21.00 1.32 -9.23
CA TYR A 175 19.67 1.05 -9.77
C TYR A 175 19.31 2.05 -10.87
N VAL A 176 18.54 1.63 -11.84
CA VAL A 176 17.77 2.54 -12.68
C VAL A 176 16.52 2.93 -11.91
N VAL A 177 16.20 4.21 -11.85
CA VAL A 177 14.96 4.67 -11.20
C VAL A 177 13.94 4.98 -12.30
N ALA A 178 12.77 4.37 -12.21
CA ALA A 178 11.62 4.68 -13.06
C ALA A 178 10.50 5.17 -12.16
N ALA A 179 10.27 6.48 -12.15
CA ALA A 179 9.34 7.16 -11.26
C ALA A 179 8.09 7.61 -12.04
N PRO A 180 7.02 6.81 -12.08
CA PRO A 180 5.77 7.20 -12.74
C PRO A 180 5.00 8.21 -11.88
N ALA A 181 4.46 9.26 -12.52
CA ALA A 181 3.28 9.92 -12.02
C ALA A 181 2.08 9.06 -12.37
N VAL A 182 1.06 9.05 -11.51
CA VAL A 182 -0.17 8.27 -11.69
C VAL A 182 -1.40 9.11 -11.36
N ARG A 183 -2.53 8.79 -11.98
CA ARG A 183 -3.81 9.37 -11.61
C ARG A 183 -4.12 9.08 -10.14
N GLY A 184 -4.93 9.89 -9.51
CA GLY A 184 -5.45 9.69 -8.16
C GLY A 184 -6.88 10.19 -8.07
N ARG A 185 -7.51 9.97 -6.93
CA ARG A 185 -8.95 10.23 -6.68
C ARG A 185 -9.44 11.61 -7.10
N THR A 186 -8.55 12.60 -7.16
CA THR A 186 -8.88 13.99 -7.55
C THR A 186 -8.43 14.34 -8.98
N THR A 187 -7.87 13.41 -9.74
CA THR A 187 -7.42 13.68 -11.11
C THR A 187 -8.60 13.93 -12.03
N VAL A 188 -8.63 15.11 -12.62
CA VAL A 188 -9.59 15.47 -13.68
C VAL A 188 -8.96 15.19 -15.03
N GLY A 189 -9.69 14.53 -15.92
CA GLY A 189 -9.24 14.22 -17.27
C GLY A 189 -9.09 15.47 -18.17
N ASP A 190 -8.56 15.26 -19.35
CA ASP A 190 -8.32 16.34 -20.33
C ASP A 190 -9.61 17.05 -20.79
N ASP A 191 -10.80 16.49 -20.52
CA ASP A 191 -12.10 17.11 -20.74
C ASP A 191 -12.44 18.20 -19.70
N GLY A 192 -11.66 18.32 -18.63
CA GLY A 192 -11.81 19.28 -17.55
C GLY A 192 -13.03 19.04 -16.66
N LYS A 193 -13.64 17.85 -16.69
CA LYS A 193 -14.89 17.52 -15.98
C LYS A 193 -14.90 16.15 -15.32
N THR A 194 -14.42 15.14 -16.01
CA THR A 194 -14.50 13.75 -15.57
C THR A 194 -13.37 13.43 -14.61
N TYR A 195 -13.69 12.91 -13.43
CA TYR A 195 -12.70 12.38 -12.50
C TYR A 195 -12.25 10.99 -12.99
N VAL A 196 -11.01 10.91 -13.45
CA VAL A 196 -10.47 9.73 -14.16
C VAL A 196 -9.54 8.88 -13.30
N GLY A 197 -9.35 9.26 -12.04
CA GLY A 197 -8.40 8.59 -11.14
C GLY A 197 -9.07 7.76 -10.03
N LYS A 198 -10.37 7.47 -10.13
CA LYS A 198 -11.08 6.60 -9.18
C LYS A 198 -10.62 5.14 -9.31
N ALA A 199 -10.80 4.37 -8.25
CA ALA A 199 -10.44 2.94 -8.22
C ALA A 199 -10.92 2.18 -9.46
N PRO A 200 -10.07 1.35 -10.07
CA PRO A 200 -8.69 0.99 -9.74
C PRO A 200 -7.63 1.76 -10.58
N ALA A 201 -7.90 3.01 -11.00
CA ALA A 201 -7.10 3.73 -12.00
C ALA A 201 -5.61 3.89 -11.61
N LEU A 202 -5.31 4.13 -10.32
CA LEU A 202 -3.95 4.26 -9.82
C LEU A 202 -3.13 2.99 -10.11
N LEU A 203 -3.70 1.82 -9.81
CA LEU A 203 -3.03 0.54 -10.05
C LEU A 203 -2.87 0.26 -11.54
N VAL A 204 -3.87 0.60 -12.34
CA VAL A 204 -3.80 0.48 -13.82
C VAL A 204 -2.63 1.27 -14.38
N ASP A 205 -2.37 2.46 -13.85
CA ASP A 205 -1.25 3.30 -14.26
C ASP A 205 0.11 2.69 -13.90
N TYR A 206 0.27 2.15 -12.68
CA TYR A 206 1.50 1.42 -12.31
C TYR A 206 1.72 0.19 -13.20
N LYS A 207 0.68 -0.58 -13.47
CA LYS A 207 0.74 -1.73 -14.39
C LYS A 207 1.13 -1.29 -15.81
N ALA A 208 0.55 -0.20 -16.31
CA ALA A 208 0.90 0.36 -17.63
C ALA A 208 2.36 0.83 -17.68
N ALA A 209 2.88 1.45 -16.61
CA ALA A 209 4.28 1.85 -16.50
C ALA A 209 5.22 0.63 -16.54
N VAL A 210 4.92 -0.44 -15.80
CA VAL A 210 5.68 -1.71 -15.86
C VAL A 210 5.66 -2.30 -17.26
N ARG A 211 4.48 -2.36 -17.91
CA ARG A 211 4.34 -2.82 -19.31
C ARG A 211 5.15 -1.97 -20.27
N TYR A 212 5.19 -0.65 -20.09
CA TYR A 212 6.01 0.25 -20.90
C TYR A 212 7.51 -0.03 -20.78
N LEU A 213 8.02 -0.21 -19.56
CA LEU A 213 9.42 -0.55 -19.31
C LEU A 213 9.80 -1.84 -20.04
N ARG A 214 8.98 -2.90 -19.96
CA ARG A 214 9.20 -4.17 -20.67
C ARG A 214 9.12 -4.06 -22.17
N HIS A 215 8.18 -3.29 -22.68
CA HIS A 215 8.07 -3.00 -24.12
C HIS A 215 9.34 -2.36 -24.67
N ASN A 216 10.03 -1.58 -23.85
CA ASN A 216 11.24 -0.87 -24.21
C ASN A 216 12.53 -1.51 -23.72
N ARG A 217 12.53 -2.75 -23.23
CA ARG A 217 13.71 -3.46 -22.69
C ARG A 217 14.95 -3.46 -23.59
N HIS A 218 14.75 -3.36 -24.92
CA HIS A 218 15.84 -3.27 -25.91
C HIS A 218 16.15 -1.83 -26.37
N ARG A 219 15.39 -0.83 -25.90
CA ARG A 219 15.58 0.59 -26.19
C ARG A 219 16.10 1.37 -24.99
N LEU A 220 15.79 0.88 -23.78
CA LEU A 220 16.35 1.43 -22.55
C LEU A 220 17.87 1.23 -22.56
N PRO A 221 18.66 2.29 -22.30
CA PRO A 221 20.13 2.18 -22.23
C PRO A 221 20.63 1.26 -21.12
N ALA A 222 19.88 1.16 -20.02
CA ALA A 222 20.14 0.28 -18.90
C ALA A 222 18.85 -0.10 -18.18
N GLY A 223 18.90 -1.13 -17.35
CA GLY A 223 17.80 -1.61 -16.53
C GLY A 223 17.37 -3.02 -16.90
N ASN A 224 17.33 -3.89 -15.90
CA ASN A 224 16.81 -5.25 -16.03
C ASN A 224 15.31 -5.26 -15.71
N THR A 225 14.47 -5.31 -16.74
CA THR A 225 13.00 -5.29 -16.60
C THR A 225 12.42 -6.55 -15.94
N ASP A 226 13.24 -7.58 -15.67
CA ASP A 226 12.88 -8.73 -14.83
C ASP A 226 13.22 -8.51 -13.35
N ARG A 227 13.73 -7.34 -12.98
CA ARG A 227 14.12 -6.94 -11.63
C ARG A 227 13.50 -5.59 -11.29
N ILE A 228 12.17 -5.48 -11.42
CA ILE A 228 11.42 -4.27 -11.03
C ILE A 228 11.03 -4.44 -9.56
N ILE A 229 11.40 -3.46 -8.74
CA ILE A 229 11.12 -3.39 -7.30
C ILE A 229 10.28 -2.15 -7.06
N SER A 230 9.02 -2.33 -6.63
CA SER A 230 8.17 -1.20 -6.23
C SER A 230 8.42 -0.85 -4.76
N ASP A 231 8.25 0.44 -4.44
CA ASP A 231 8.39 0.98 -3.11
C ASP A 231 7.35 2.05 -2.85
N GLY A 232 6.70 2.02 -1.68
CA GLY A 232 5.66 2.99 -1.35
C GLY A 232 5.19 2.93 0.08
N THR A 233 4.59 4.04 0.53
CA THR A 233 4.13 4.27 1.90
C THR A 233 2.63 4.53 1.93
N SER A 234 1.91 4.07 2.97
CA SER A 234 0.48 4.36 3.18
C SER A 234 -0.39 3.84 2.02
N ALA A 235 -1.18 4.67 1.38
CA ALA A 235 -1.88 4.34 0.13
C ALA A 235 -0.89 3.91 -0.98
N GLY A 236 0.31 4.52 -1.04
CA GLY A 236 1.40 4.07 -1.92
C GLY A 236 1.91 2.69 -1.55
N GLY A 237 1.98 2.37 -0.26
CA GLY A 237 2.30 1.02 0.23
C GLY A 237 1.25 -0.01 -0.19
N ALA A 238 -0.03 0.36 -0.10
CA ALA A 238 -1.14 -0.47 -0.59
C ALA A 238 -1.04 -0.73 -2.10
N LEU A 239 -0.72 0.31 -2.89
CA LEU A 239 -0.55 0.18 -4.34
C LEU A 239 0.70 -0.64 -4.71
N SER A 240 1.80 -0.54 -3.94
CA SER A 240 2.97 -1.41 -4.11
C SER A 240 2.62 -2.87 -3.79
N ALA A 241 1.83 -3.11 -2.75
CA ALA A 241 1.33 -4.43 -2.41
C ALA A 241 0.37 -4.99 -3.50
N LEU A 242 -0.55 -4.16 -4.00
CA LEU A 242 -1.44 -4.53 -5.10
C LEU A 242 -0.65 -4.85 -6.38
N LEU A 243 0.32 -4.02 -6.76
CA LEU A 243 1.16 -4.28 -7.93
C LEU A 243 1.91 -5.61 -7.80
N GLY A 244 2.42 -5.91 -6.59
CA GLY A 244 3.06 -7.19 -6.28
C GLY A 244 2.12 -8.38 -6.31
N ALA A 245 0.88 -8.23 -5.86
CA ALA A 245 -0.07 -9.33 -5.71
C ALA A 245 -0.87 -9.63 -6.99
N THR A 246 -0.99 -8.67 -7.93
CA THR A 246 -1.93 -8.76 -9.06
C THR A 246 -1.25 -8.88 -10.42
N GLY A 247 0.03 -9.24 -10.47
CA GLY A 247 0.79 -9.34 -11.72
C GLY A 247 0.08 -10.21 -12.75
N ASN A 248 -0.05 -9.72 -13.96
CA ASN A 248 -0.67 -10.39 -15.12
C ASN A 248 -2.18 -10.72 -14.95
N SER A 249 -2.83 -10.22 -13.90
CA SER A 249 -4.26 -10.43 -13.72
C SER A 249 -5.05 -9.83 -14.87
N LYS A 250 -5.98 -10.60 -15.42
CA LYS A 250 -6.85 -10.19 -16.54
C LYS A 250 -7.94 -9.20 -16.12
N GLU A 251 -8.15 -9.05 -14.83
CA GLU A 251 -9.19 -8.20 -14.27
C GLU A 251 -8.97 -6.70 -14.54
N TYR A 252 -7.75 -6.32 -14.90
CA TYR A 252 -7.38 -4.94 -15.27
C TYR A 252 -7.23 -4.74 -16.79
N ASP A 253 -7.46 -5.79 -17.58
CA ASP A 253 -7.20 -5.75 -19.03
C ASP A 253 -8.10 -4.75 -19.78
N ALA A 254 -9.31 -4.50 -19.31
CA ALA A 254 -10.24 -3.57 -19.94
C ALA A 254 -9.70 -2.13 -19.85
N GLU A 255 -9.28 -1.72 -18.64
CA GLU A 255 -8.75 -0.40 -18.35
C GLU A 255 -7.35 -0.21 -18.98
N LEU A 256 -6.50 -1.24 -18.91
CA LEU A 256 -5.18 -1.23 -19.57
C LEU A 256 -5.31 -1.05 -21.09
N ARG A 257 -6.29 -1.68 -21.73
CA ARG A 257 -6.59 -1.45 -23.16
C ARG A 257 -7.17 -0.06 -23.40
N ALA A 258 -7.99 0.45 -22.49
CA ALA A 258 -8.60 1.77 -22.62
C ALA A 258 -7.53 2.88 -22.64
N VAL A 259 -6.56 2.84 -21.73
CA VAL A 259 -5.43 3.80 -21.70
C VAL A 259 -4.38 3.48 -22.76
N GLY A 260 -4.51 2.37 -23.49
CA GLY A 260 -3.55 1.96 -24.53
C GLY A 260 -2.20 1.54 -23.95
N ALA A 261 -2.18 0.83 -22.84
CA ALA A 261 -0.98 0.22 -22.29
C ALA A 261 -0.31 -0.74 -23.28
N ALA A 262 1.00 -0.92 -23.17
CA ALA A 262 1.74 -1.87 -23.99
C ALA A 262 1.23 -3.30 -23.76
N ASN A 263 1.23 -4.12 -24.80
CA ASN A 263 0.89 -5.54 -24.69
C ASN A 263 2.11 -6.34 -24.19
N GLU A 264 2.34 -6.25 -22.89
CA GLU A 264 3.44 -6.91 -22.16
C GLU A 264 2.90 -7.41 -20.82
N ARG A 265 3.67 -8.22 -20.10
CA ARG A 265 3.36 -8.64 -18.73
C ARG A 265 3.61 -7.49 -17.73
N ASP A 266 2.91 -7.47 -16.59
CA ASP A 266 3.02 -6.44 -15.57
C ASP A 266 3.38 -6.95 -14.15
N ASP A 267 3.76 -8.22 -14.00
CA ASP A 267 4.31 -8.74 -12.76
C ASP A 267 5.62 -8.01 -12.39
N ILE A 268 5.94 -7.95 -11.11
CA ILE A 268 7.17 -7.36 -10.60
C ILE A 268 8.00 -8.38 -9.83
N PHE A 269 9.29 -8.05 -9.61
CA PHE A 269 10.23 -8.93 -8.92
C PHE A 269 10.10 -8.85 -7.40
N ALA A 270 9.87 -7.65 -6.87
CA ALA A 270 9.71 -7.45 -5.45
C ALA A 270 8.79 -6.27 -5.14
N ALA A 271 8.09 -6.34 -4.02
CA ALA A 271 7.28 -5.27 -3.50
C ALA A 271 7.79 -4.84 -2.12
N MET A 272 8.06 -3.55 -1.98
CA MET A 272 8.33 -2.89 -0.72
C MET A 272 7.10 -2.07 -0.32
N ALA A 273 6.55 -2.32 0.88
CA ALA A 273 5.36 -1.68 1.38
C ALA A 273 5.56 -1.20 2.82
N TYR A 274 5.61 0.11 3.00
CA TYR A 274 5.61 0.75 4.31
C TYR A 274 4.17 1.07 4.72
N CYS A 275 3.80 0.68 5.94
CA CYS A 275 2.48 0.87 6.54
C CYS A 275 1.33 0.80 5.51
N PRO A 276 1.26 -0.30 4.71
CA PRO A 276 0.31 -0.41 3.62
C PRO A 276 -1.13 -0.42 4.15
N ILE A 277 -1.96 0.48 3.63
CA ILE A 277 -3.41 0.51 3.91
C ILE A 277 -4.10 -0.41 2.90
N THR A 278 -4.02 -1.71 3.15
CA THR A 278 -4.66 -2.76 2.35
C THR A 278 -5.92 -3.30 3.03
N ASP A 279 -6.62 -4.22 2.37
CA ASP A 279 -7.77 -4.92 2.95
C ASP A 279 -8.86 -3.95 3.45
N LEU A 280 -9.15 -2.92 2.65
CA LEU A 280 -10.00 -1.80 3.03
C LEU A 280 -11.41 -2.22 3.46
N ASP A 281 -11.96 -3.27 2.85
CA ASP A 281 -13.27 -3.83 3.19
C ASP A 281 -13.31 -4.49 4.59
N HIS A 282 -12.13 -4.71 5.23
CA HIS A 282 -12.00 -5.24 6.59
C HIS A 282 -11.11 -4.37 7.48
N ALA A 283 -10.49 -3.32 6.95
CA ALA A 283 -9.55 -2.48 7.67
C ALA A 283 -10.18 -1.77 8.88
N ASP A 284 -11.45 -1.40 8.80
CA ASP A 284 -12.18 -0.81 9.93
C ASP A 284 -12.31 -1.80 11.10
N MET A 285 -12.58 -3.08 10.83
CA MET A 285 -12.64 -4.13 11.85
C MET A 285 -11.28 -4.33 12.52
N ALA A 286 -10.21 -4.38 11.72
CA ALA A 286 -8.84 -4.53 12.19
C ALA A 286 -8.38 -3.32 13.01
N TYR A 287 -8.80 -2.12 12.64
CA TYR A 287 -8.51 -0.89 13.37
C TYR A 287 -9.20 -0.90 14.75
N GLU A 288 -10.47 -1.23 14.76
CA GLU A 288 -11.25 -1.27 16.00
C GLU A 288 -10.88 -2.46 16.91
N TRP A 289 -10.40 -3.57 16.36
CA TRP A 289 -9.83 -4.63 17.19
C TRP A 289 -8.62 -4.13 18.00
N MET A 290 -7.77 -3.30 17.43
CA MET A 290 -6.59 -2.76 18.10
C MET A 290 -6.92 -1.58 19.03
N PHE A 291 -7.75 -0.63 18.58
CA PHE A 291 -7.93 0.67 19.25
C PHE A 291 -9.27 0.83 19.97
N ASN A 292 -10.13 -0.21 20.02
CA ASN A 292 -11.38 -0.16 20.79
C ASN A 292 -11.09 0.13 22.27
N GLY A 293 -11.91 0.98 22.86
CA GLY A 293 -11.71 1.45 24.24
C GLY A 293 -10.89 2.74 24.35
N VAL A 294 -10.14 3.13 23.31
CA VAL A 294 -9.53 4.47 23.19
C VAL A 294 -10.57 5.39 22.57
N ASN A 295 -11.19 6.25 23.36
CA ASN A 295 -12.35 7.06 22.95
C ASN A 295 -12.02 8.47 22.48
N GLU A 296 -10.77 8.87 22.51
CA GLU A 296 -10.29 10.16 22.00
C GLU A 296 -9.53 9.94 20.69
N ALA A 297 -9.99 10.57 19.61
CA ALA A 297 -9.33 10.54 18.31
C ALA A 297 -8.59 11.86 18.05
N TYR A 298 -7.35 11.77 17.62
CA TYR A 298 -6.53 12.93 17.27
C TYR A 298 -6.75 13.28 15.80
N GLN A 299 -7.80 14.03 15.51
CA GLN A 299 -8.08 14.50 14.15
C GLN A 299 -7.06 15.55 13.73
N HIS A 300 -6.53 15.43 12.52
CA HIS A 300 -5.81 16.54 11.90
C HIS A 300 -6.75 17.74 11.71
N SER A 301 -6.39 18.88 12.24
CA SER A 301 -7.20 20.09 12.26
C SER A 301 -7.28 20.85 10.93
N ALA A 302 -6.87 20.25 9.81
CA ALA A 302 -7.05 20.84 8.49
C ALA A 302 -8.05 20.04 7.67
N PRO A 303 -9.23 20.60 7.33
CA PRO A 303 -9.99 20.05 6.23
C PRO A 303 -9.09 20.16 5.00
N MET A 304 -8.91 19.04 4.26
CA MET A 304 -8.30 19.10 2.94
C MET A 304 -9.20 19.97 2.07
N SER A 305 -8.84 21.26 1.97
CA SER A 305 -9.52 22.14 1.04
C SER A 305 -9.44 21.51 -0.35
N PRO A 306 -10.55 21.38 -1.08
CA PRO A 306 -10.48 20.92 -2.45
C PRO A 306 -9.58 21.90 -3.19
N LEU A 307 -8.43 21.43 -3.65
CA LEU A 307 -7.58 22.17 -4.56
C LEU A 307 -8.43 22.52 -5.78
N LEU A 308 -8.67 23.79 -5.98
CA LEU A 308 -9.28 24.25 -7.23
C LEU A 308 -8.50 23.63 -8.40
N PRO A 309 -9.17 23.06 -9.40
CA PRO A 309 -8.50 22.40 -10.50
C PRO A 309 -7.54 23.37 -11.16
N LEU A 310 -6.24 23.07 -11.12
CA LEU A 310 -5.24 23.77 -11.92
C LEU A 310 -5.60 23.56 -13.38
N LYS A 311 -5.96 24.62 -14.07
CA LYS A 311 -6.19 24.58 -15.53
C LYS A 311 -4.91 24.03 -16.20
N ALA A 312 -5.05 22.95 -16.94
CA ALA A 312 -3.99 22.46 -17.81
C ALA A 312 -3.47 23.62 -18.67
N GLY A 313 -2.18 23.93 -18.55
CA GLY A 313 -1.49 24.94 -19.37
C GLY A 313 -1.03 26.21 -18.68
N SER A 314 -1.17 26.40 -17.36
CA SER A 314 -0.60 27.56 -16.69
C SER A 314 0.73 27.21 -16.00
N MET A 315 1.83 27.54 -16.65
CA MET A 315 3.15 27.63 -16.01
C MET A 315 3.10 28.63 -14.85
N PRO A 316 3.63 28.35 -13.64
CA PRO A 316 3.69 29.33 -12.57
C PRO A 316 4.84 30.30 -12.84
N GLY A 317 4.50 31.54 -13.07
CA GLY A 317 5.57 32.52 -13.26
C GLY A 317 5.19 33.99 -13.13
N ALA A 318 4.05 34.44 -13.57
CA ALA A 318 3.71 35.86 -13.45
C ALA A 318 2.22 36.14 -13.71
N LEU A 319 1.63 36.97 -12.89
CA LEU A 319 0.32 37.57 -13.12
C LEU A 319 0.51 38.89 -13.87
N LYS A 320 -0.13 39.07 -15.04
CA LYS A 320 -0.20 40.38 -15.70
C LYS A 320 -1.37 41.20 -15.11
N VAL A 321 -1.08 42.32 -14.50
CA VAL A 321 -2.07 43.31 -14.10
C VAL A 321 -1.76 44.57 -14.87
N GLY A 322 -2.51 44.83 -15.95
CA GLY A 322 -2.18 45.92 -16.89
C GLY A 322 -0.87 45.60 -17.65
N ASP A 323 -0.01 46.59 -17.84
CA ASP A 323 1.29 46.43 -18.49
C ASP A 323 2.43 45.99 -17.53
N ALA A 324 2.13 45.72 -16.27
CA ALA A 324 3.11 45.29 -15.29
C ALA A 324 3.09 43.75 -15.10
N VAL A 325 4.28 43.14 -15.19
CA VAL A 325 4.50 41.72 -14.87
C VAL A 325 4.93 41.63 -13.41
N VAL A 326 4.06 41.13 -12.53
CA VAL A 326 4.37 40.91 -11.12
C VAL A 326 4.75 39.45 -10.92
N PRO A 327 5.97 39.12 -10.46
CA PRO A 327 6.33 37.74 -10.10
C PRO A 327 5.46 37.31 -8.93
N LEU A 328 4.74 36.22 -9.06
CA LEU A 328 4.14 35.55 -7.92
C LEU A 328 5.29 34.92 -7.14
N GLY A 329 5.56 35.46 -5.95
CA GLY A 329 6.38 34.78 -4.95
C GLY A 329 5.80 33.41 -4.62
N PRO A 330 6.58 32.49 -4.01
CA PRO A 330 6.08 31.19 -3.64
C PRO A 330 4.81 31.35 -2.80
N GLY A 331 3.67 31.02 -3.37
CA GLY A 331 2.39 31.01 -2.66
C GLY A 331 2.47 30.04 -1.48
N PRO A 332 1.60 30.18 -0.47
CA PRO A 332 1.57 29.24 0.64
C PRO A 332 1.32 27.85 0.06
N VAL A 333 2.31 26.98 0.19
CA VAL A 333 2.19 25.57 -0.15
C VAL A 333 1.23 24.97 0.87
N VAL A 334 0.04 24.63 0.43
CA VAL A 334 -0.91 23.87 1.25
C VAL A 334 -0.30 22.50 1.46
N GLN A 335 0.13 22.22 2.68
CA GLN A 335 0.64 20.93 3.11
C GLN A 335 -0.48 19.89 2.99
N GLY A 336 -0.27 18.87 2.14
CA GLY A 336 -0.95 17.60 2.33
C GLY A 336 -0.44 16.95 3.63
N ASP A 337 -1.31 16.25 4.33
CA ASP A 337 -1.14 15.67 5.66
C ASP A 337 -0.04 14.59 5.80
N SER A 338 1.14 14.87 5.34
CA SER A 338 2.35 14.13 5.70
C SER A 338 3.10 14.79 6.87
N ALA A 339 2.52 15.80 7.51
CA ALA A 339 3.14 16.52 8.62
C ALA A 339 3.36 15.68 9.90
N ALA A 340 2.83 14.44 9.94
CA ALA A 340 3.05 13.53 11.06
C ALA A 340 4.42 12.80 11.00
N ALA A 341 5.09 12.79 9.84
CA ALA A 341 6.34 12.05 9.65
C ALA A 341 7.62 12.82 10.02
N ASP A 342 7.55 14.12 10.25
CA ASP A 342 8.73 15.01 10.30
C ASP A 342 9.03 15.63 11.67
N ARG A 343 8.50 15.06 12.76
CA ARG A 343 8.92 15.52 14.09
C ARG A 343 10.03 14.62 14.63
N PRO A 344 11.08 15.17 15.28
CA PRO A 344 12.00 14.35 16.06
C PRO A 344 11.19 13.47 17.00
N ASP A 345 11.61 12.23 17.15
CA ASP A 345 10.89 11.13 17.83
C ASP A 345 10.35 11.42 19.26
N ASN A 346 10.60 12.61 19.82
CA ASN A 346 10.19 13.03 21.16
C ASN A 346 9.54 14.43 21.22
N ALA A 347 9.20 15.07 20.12
CA ALA A 347 8.48 16.34 20.20
C ALA A 347 7.01 16.10 20.55
N PRO A 348 6.44 16.76 21.57
CA PRO A 348 5.01 16.71 21.83
C PRO A 348 4.24 17.11 20.57
N VAL A 349 3.14 16.40 20.28
CA VAL A 349 2.20 16.80 19.22
C VAL A 349 1.49 18.07 19.72
N GLU A 350 2.13 19.22 19.58
CA GLU A 350 1.46 20.49 19.79
C GLU A 350 0.53 20.72 18.61
N ASP A 351 -0.77 20.70 18.87
CA ASP A 351 -1.84 21.19 17.99
C ASP A 351 -2.76 20.20 17.23
N SER A 352 -2.90 18.97 17.68
CA SER A 352 -4.11 18.22 17.41
C SER A 352 -4.93 18.15 18.69
N SER A 353 -6.01 18.88 18.79
CA SER A 353 -6.95 18.72 19.90
C SER A 353 -7.57 17.33 19.76
N ALA A 354 -7.38 16.49 20.78
CA ALA A 354 -8.12 15.23 20.89
C ALA A 354 -9.63 15.55 20.87
N VAL A 355 -10.36 14.85 20.03
CA VAL A 355 -11.81 14.96 19.94
C VAL A 355 -12.41 13.68 20.51
N GLU A 356 -13.28 13.82 21.49
CA GLU A 356 -13.98 12.68 22.06
C GLU A 356 -14.95 12.09 21.04
N MET A 357 -14.88 10.75 20.85
CA MET A 357 -15.78 10.03 19.97
C MET A 357 -17.22 10.13 20.46
N THR A 358 -18.13 10.35 19.53
CA THR A 358 -19.56 10.33 19.78
C THR A 358 -20.04 8.95 20.26
N GLN A 359 -21.21 8.90 20.90
CA GLN A 359 -21.80 7.61 21.29
C GLN A 359 -22.02 6.69 20.08
N ALA A 360 -22.38 7.24 18.91
CA ALA A 360 -22.56 6.45 17.70
C ALA A 360 -21.25 5.82 17.22
N GLU A 361 -20.15 6.56 17.26
CA GLU A 361 -18.81 6.07 16.90
C GLU A 361 -18.33 5.01 17.89
N ARG A 362 -18.56 5.17 19.19
CA ARG A 362 -18.22 4.14 20.20
C ARG A 362 -18.99 2.84 19.98
N VAL A 363 -20.29 2.93 19.70
CA VAL A 363 -21.11 1.75 19.35
C VAL A 363 -20.61 1.09 18.06
N ALA A 364 -20.23 1.89 17.07
CA ALA A 364 -19.65 1.36 15.84
C ALA A 364 -18.29 0.66 16.08
N SER A 365 -17.44 1.24 16.95
CA SER A 365 -16.18 0.64 17.37
C SER A 365 -16.39 -0.75 17.98
N ASP A 366 -17.32 -0.87 18.94
CA ASP A 366 -17.65 -2.16 19.58
C ASP A 366 -18.13 -3.19 18.55
N GLN A 367 -19.00 -2.78 17.62
CA GLN A 367 -19.55 -3.67 16.60
C GLN A 367 -18.49 -4.10 15.58
N LEU A 368 -17.63 -3.20 15.12
CA LEU A 368 -16.55 -3.51 14.18
C LEU A 368 -15.51 -4.45 14.81
N LYS A 369 -15.12 -4.19 16.07
CA LYS A 369 -14.25 -5.10 16.81
C LYS A 369 -14.82 -6.52 16.87
N ALA A 370 -16.12 -6.65 17.15
CA ALA A 370 -16.78 -7.94 17.29
C ALA A 370 -16.84 -8.74 15.96
N LEU A 371 -16.71 -8.08 14.81
CA LEU A 371 -16.70 -8.76 13.51
C LEU A 371 -15.30 -9.26 13.10
N PHE A 372 -14.24 -8.75 13.71
CA PHE A 372 -12.88 -9.05 13.29
C PHE A 372 -12.45 -10.52 13.52
N PRO A 373 -12.82 -11.20 14.64
CA PRO A 373 -12.47 -12.60 14.84
C PRO A 373 -12.97 -13.52 13.75
N ASP A 374 -14.22 -13.39 13.32
CA ASP A 374 -14.80 -14.20 12.23
C ASP A 374 -14.04 -14.01 10.94
N TYR A 375 -13.66 -12.75 10.62
CA TYR A 375 -12.85 -12.47 9.45
C TYR A 375 -11.49 -13.14 9.50
N VAL A 376 -10.72 -12.95 10.59
CA VAL A 376 -9.40 -13.56 10.77
C VAL A 376 -9.48 -15.07 10.63
N ASN A 377 -10.44 -15.70 11.31
CA ASN A 377 -10.64 -17.15 11.31
C ASN A 377 -11.02 -17.68 9.91
N SER A 378 -11.79 -16.90 9.14
CA SER A 378 -12.17 -17.26 7.76
C SER A 378 -10.98 -17.33 6.80
N LEU A 379 -9.89 -16.61 7.08
CA LEU A 379 -8.68 -16.61 6.25
C LEU A 379 -7.87 -17.90 6.36
N GLY A 380 -8.04 -18.68 7.43
CA GLY A 380 -7.35 -19.95 7.67
C GLY A 380 -5.82 -19.82 7.71
N LEU A 381 -5.32 -18.70 8.21
CA LEU A 381 -3.90 -18.35 8.23
C LEU A 381 -3.09 -19.29 9.13
N LYS A 382 -1.81 -19.46 8.79
CA LYS A 382 -0.84 -20.24 9.56
C LYS A 382 0.43 -19.45 9.80
N ASP A 383 1.08 -19.76 10.91
CA ASP A 383 2.44 -19.26 11.16
C ASP A 383 3.50 -20.04 10.34
N ARG A 384 4.76 -19.62 10.45
CA ARG A 384 5.89 -20.28 9.75
C ARG A 384 6.11 -21.75 10.13
N GLN A 385 5.54 -22.19 11.27
CA GLN A 385 5.57 -23.58 11.74
C GLN A 385 4.35 -24.39 11.26
N GLY A 386 3.46 -23.77 10.49
CA GLY A 386 2.24 -24.40 9.97
C GLY A 386 1.10 -24.50 11.01
N ARG A 387 1.20 -23.80 12.16
CA ARG A 387 0.16 -23.78 13.19
C ARG A 387 -0.91 -22.77 12.79
N ALA A 388 -2.18 -23.16 12.93
CA ALA A 388 -3.30 -22.26 12.65
C ALA A 388 -3.26 -21.04 13.58
N LEU A 389 -3.52 -19.87 13.00
CA LEU A 389 -3.70 -18.63 13.74
C LEU A 389 -5.20 -18.31 13.81
N THR A 390 -5.72 -18.24 15.02
CA THR A 390 -7.13 -17.98 15.32
C THR A 390 -7.27 -16.81 16.27
N LEU A 391 -8.41 -16.16 16.19
CA LEU A 391 -8.81 -15.08 17.09
C LEU A 391 -10.14 -15.44 17.75
N ASP A 392 -10.21 -15.39 19.06
CA ASP A 392 -11.40 -15.68 19.84
C ASP A 392 -12.31 -14.43 19.92
N GLU A 393 -13.60 -14.61 20.25
CA GLU A 393 -14.60 -13.52 20.33
C GLU A 393 -14.20 -12.39 21.30
N ASP A 394 -13.43 -12.71 22.35
CA ASP A 394 -12.91 -11.71 23.30
C ASP A 394 -11.68 -10.94 22.77
N GLY A 395 -11.20 -11.29 21.57
CA GLY A 395 -10.04 -10.67 20.93
C GLY A 395 -8.69 -11.27 21.31
N THR A 396 -8.69 -12.38 22.05
CA THR A 396 -7.49 -13.19 22.39
C THR A 396 -7.28 -14.31 21.37
N GLY A 397 -6.23 -15.12 21.54
CA GLY A 397 -5.95 -16.26 20.67
C GLY A 397 -4.60 -16.16 19.96
N SER A 398 -4.27 -17.17 19.18
CA SER A 398 -2.93 -17.30 18.56
C SER A 398 -2.60 -16.20 17.56
N PHE A 399 -3.59 -15.56 16.93
CA PHE A 399 -3.36 -14.38 16.09
C PHE A 399 -2.97 -13.15 16.96
N ALA A 400 -3.66 -12.93 18.09
CA ALA A 400 -3.29 -11.88 19.02
C ALA A 400 -1.87 -12.09 19.58
N ASP A 401 -1.51 -13.34 19.92
CA ASP A 401 -0.16 -13.69 20.37
C ASP A 401 0.89 -13.43 19.27
N TYR A 402 0.55 -13.66 18.00
CA TYR A 402 1.41 -13.31 16.88
C TYR A 402 1.65 -11.78 16.82
N ILE A 403 0.60 -10.97 16.93
CA ILE A 403 0.73 -9.49 16.94
C ILE A 403 1.57 -9.04 18.13
N LYS A 404 1.34 -9.60 19.34
CA LYS A 404 2.17 -9.34 20.53
C LYS A 404 3.64 -9.68 20.27
N SER A 405 3.91 -10.81 19.60
CA SER A 405 5.28 -11.22 19.28
C SER A 405 6.01 -10.24 18.35
N VAL A 406 5.28 -9.61 17.41
CA VAL A 406 5.86 -8.58 16.52
C VAL A 406 6.23 -7.33 17.31
N TYR A 407 5.35 -6.86 18.21
CA TYR A 407 5.68 -5.72 19.08
C TYR A 407 6.80 -6.06 20.07
N ALA A 408 6.79 -7.27 20.65
CA ALA A 408 7.85 -7.71 21.58
C ALA A 408 9.21 -7.75 20.87
N ALA A 409 9.27 -8.26 19.64
CA ALA A 409 10.52 -8.25 18.85
C ALA A 409 11.00 -6.83 18.54
N SER A 410 10.08 -5.91 18.24
CA SER A 410 10.37 -4.49 18.04
C SER A 410 10.96 -3.84 19.30
N ALA A 411 10.29 -4.03 20.45
CA ALA A 411 10.73 -3.52 21.74
C ALA A 411 12.06 -4.13 22.19
N GLN A 412 12.27 -5.45 21.95
CA GLN A 412 13.54 -6.12 22.25
C GLN A 412 14.70 -5.50 21.46
N SER A 413 14.47 -5.21 20.17
CA SER A 413 15.51 -4.57 19.35
C SER A 413 15.90 -3.19 19.87
N ALA A 414 14.94 -2.41 20.38
CA ALA A 414 15.22 -1.12 21.03
C ALA A 414 15.98 -1.29 22.36
N LEU A 415 15.56 -2.24 23.17
CA LEU A 415 16.23 -2.58 24.44
C LEU A 415 17.69 -3.02 24.21
N ASP A 416 17.92 -3.88 23.20
CA ASP A 416 19.26 -4.35 22.81
C ASP A 416 20.12 -3.19 22.25
N ALA A 417 19.50 -2.17 21.67
CA ALA A 417 20.17 -0.94 21.26
C ALA A 417 20.44 0.03 22.42
N GLY A 418 19.98 -0.28 23.64
CA GLY A 418 20.22 0.49 24.85
C GLY A 418 19.16 1.56 25.14
N GLU A 419 17.98 1.51 24.51
CA GLU A 419 16.87 2.40 24.85
C GLU A 419 16.27 2.04 26.22
N ASP A 420 15.90 3.04 27.00
CA ASP A 420 15.18 2.87 28.27
C ASP A 420 13.69 2.71 28.03
N LEU A 421 13.18 1.49 28.19
CA LEU A 421 11.77 1.14 28.04
C LEU A 421 11.03 1.01 29.38
N SER A 422 11.67 1.33 30.50
CA SER A 422 11.12 1.12 31.87
C SER A 422 9.84 1.93 32.15
N GLY A 423 9.62 3.01 31.40
CA GLY A 423 8.40 3.85 31.50
C GLY A 423 7.20 3.31 30.72
N LEU A 424 7.31 2.20 30.00
CA LEU A 424 6.26 1.66 29.14
C LEU A 424 5.52 0.53 29.87
N ASP A 425 4.40 0.85 30.48
CA ASP A 425 3.61 -0.08 31.31
C ASP A 425 2.86 -1.16 30.51
N TRP A 426 2.88 -1.08 29.18
CA TRP A 426 2.35 -2.08 28.26
C TRP A 426 3.37 -3.19 27.91
N LEU A 427 4.65 -3.06 28.37
CA LEU A 427 5.69 -4.06 28.22
C LEU A 427 5.95 -4.76 29.56
N THR A 428 6.01 -6.09 29.55
CA THR A 428 6.58 -6.87 30.66
C THR A 428 8.01 -7.21 30.30
N ILE A 429 8.98 -6.63 31.02
CA ILE A 429 10.42 -6.85 30.80
C ILE A 429 11.01 -7.53 32.05
N GLU A 430 11.62 -8.69 31.86
CA GLU A 430 12.29 -9.46 32.93
C GLU A 430 13.67 -9.92 32.42
N ASP A 431 14.69 -9.76 33.25
CA ASP A 431 16.07 -10.15 32.94
C ASP A 431 16.59 -9.64 31.58
N GLY A 432 16.22 -8.40 31.20
CA GLY A 432 16.60 -7.79 29.94
C GLY A 432 15.87 -8.34 28.70
N MET A 433 14.78 -9.09 28.92
CA MET A 433 13.97 -9.68 27.84
C MET A 433 12.53 -9.19 27.92
N VAL A 434 11.97 -8.81 26.78
CA VAL A 434 10.53 -8.53 26.65
C VAL A 434 9.77 -9.85 26.68
N LYS A 435 8.96 -10.07 27.71
CA LYS A 435 8.21 -11.31 27.95
C LYS A 435 6.79 -11.28 27.45
N ASP A 436 6.11 -10.14 27.58
CA ASP A 436 4.73 -9.98 27.12
C ASP A 436 4.44 -8.52 26.72
N VAL A 437 3.37 -8.36 25.96
CA VAL A 437 2.81 -7.10 25.48
C VAL A 437 1.33 -7.05 25.84
N ASP A 438 0.92 -6.03 26.57
CA ASP A 438 -0.49 -5.73 26.83
C ASP A 438 -1.02 -4.83 25.70
N LEU A 439 -1.80 -5.40 24.77
CA LEU A 439 -2.32 -4.67 23.61
C LEU A 439 -3.30 -3.55 23.98
N ALA A 440 -4.07 -3.70 25.06
CA ALA A 440 -4.99 -2.64 25.48
C ALA A 440 -4.23 -1.42 26.04
N LYS A 441 -3.20 -1.66 26.84
CA LYS A 441 -2.32 -0.58 27.29
C LYS A 441 -1.48 0.01 26.16
N TYR A 442 -1.02 -0.82 25.21
CA TYR A 442 -0.36 -0.34 24.00
C TYR A 442 -1.27 0.64 23.24
N ALA A 443 -2.53 0.27 23.00
CA ALA A 443 -3.48 1.11 22.29
C ALA A 443 -3.71 2.45 23.01
N ALA A 444 -3.81 2.42 24.34
CA ALA A 444 -3.95 3.63 25.17
C ALA A 444 -2.68 4.51 25.11
N TRP A 445 -1.49 3.91 25.10
CA TRP A 445 -0.22 4.62 24.96
C TRP A 445 -0.02 5.20 23.57
N ALA A 446 -0.28 4.41 22.51
CA ALA A 446 -0.17 4.84 21.12
C ALA A 446 -1.21 5.90 20.78
N THR A 447 -2.37 5.88 21.45
CA THR A 447 -3.59 6.65 21.13
C THR A 447 -4.16 6.28 19.75
N ARG A 448 -5.33 6.79 19.39
CA ARG A 448 -5.89 6.57 18.06
C ARG A 448 -5.91 7.87 17.25
N LEU A 449 -5.70 7.76 15.94
CA LEU A 449 -5.76 8.92 15.05
C LEU A 449 -7.17 9.16 14.51
N LYS A 450 -7.90 8.11 14.19
CA LYS A 450 -9.18 8.16 13.48
C LYS A 450 -10.34 7.72 14.38
N ALA A 451 -11.47 8.44 14.33
CA ALA A 451 -12.72 7.98 14.93
C ALA A 451 -13.32 6.81 14.12
N ALA A 452 -14.17 6.00 14.75
CA ALA A 452 -14.84 4.87 14.13
C ALA A 452 -16.04 5.27 13.25
N PRO A 453 -16.19 4.70 12.04
CA PRO A 453 -15.20 3.86 11.35
C PRO A 453 -14.02 4.67 10.82
N ALA A 454 -12.82 4.07 10.74
CA ALA A 454 -11.58 4.76 10.43
C ALA A 454 -11.41 5.10 8.94
N PHE A 455 -11.91 4.23 8.06
CA PHE A 455 -11.70 4.30 6.62
C PHE A 455 -13.00 4.48 5.81
N ASP A 456 -14.06 3.73 6.09
CA ASP A 456 -15.36 3.92 5.44
C ASP A 456 -16.29 4.76 6.33
N LYS A 457 -16.07 6.07 6.38
CA LYS A 457 -16.82 6.97 7.24
C LYS A 457 -18.30 7.05 6.87
N PHE A 458 -19.17 7.17 7.89
CA PHE A 458 -20.62 7.23 7.72
C PHE A 458 -21.09 8.40 6.85
N ASP A 459 -20.35 9.51 6.86
CA ASP A 459 -20.59 10.70 6.04
C ASP A 459 -19.81 10.70 4.71
N ARG A 460 -19.11 9.61 4.41
CA ARG A 460 -18.26 9.42 3.22
C ARG A 460 -17.17 10.47 3.07
N SER A 461 -16.67 11.04 4.17
CA SER A 461 -15.64 12.10 4.15
C SER A 461 -14.21 11.57 4.10
N ALA A 462 -14.00 10.25 4.21
CA ALA A 462 -12.67 9.66 4.15
C ALA A 462 -12.08 9.70 2.72
N PRO A 463 -10.76 9.78 2.58
CA PRO A 463 -10.08 9.66 1.28
C PRO A 463 -10.47 8.39 0.50
N GLU A 464 -10.67 7.30 1.21
CA GLU A 464 -11.06 5.99 0.67
C GLU A 464 -12.47 6.04 0.06
N ASN A 465 -13.41 6.73 0.71
CA ASN A 465 -14.75 6.94 0.14
C ASN A 465 -14.70 7.70 -1.19
N ASP A 466 -13.80 8.68 -1.30
CA ASP A 466 -13.57 9.42 -2.54
C ASP A 466 -12.86 8.57 -3.59
N GLU A 467 -11.89 7.73 -3.19
CA GLU A 467 -11.21 6.79 -4.10
C GLU A 467 -12.19 5.83 -4.76
N PHE A 468 -13.14 5.27 -3.99
CA PHE A 468 -14.22 4.43 -4.50
C PHE A 468 -15.39 5.21 -5.11
N GLY A 469 -15.27 6.53 -5.21
CA GLY A 469 -16.29 7.42 -5.76
C GLY A 469 -16.55 7.23 -7.24
N THR A 470 -17.39 8.09 -7.78
CA THR A 470 -17.81 8.09 -9.19
C THR A 470 -17.00 9.09 -10.03
N THR A 471 -17.11 9.00 -11.32
CA THR A 471 -16.46 9.92 -12.27
C THR A 471 -17.00 11.35 -12.22
N ASP A 472 -18.11 11.60 -11.58
CA ASP A 472 -18.66 12.93 -11.26
C ASP A 472 -18.29 13.39 -9.84
N ASN A 473 -17.35 12.69 -9.18
CA ASN A 473 -16.82 12.96 -7.85
C ASN A 473 -17.83 12.80 -6.70
N THR A 474 -18.76 11.85 -6.83
CA THR A 474 -19.62 11.47 -5.73
C THR A 474 -18.97 10.35 -4.92
N PRO A 475 -18.61 10.58 -3.63
CA PRO A 475 -18.00 9.54 -2.80
C PRO A 475 -18.98 8.41 -2.50
N ARG A 476 -18.45 7.18 -2.31
CA ARG A 476 -19.23 5.97 -2.08
C ARG A 476 -18.71 5.21 -0.86
N HIS A 477 -19.61 4.47 -0.24
CA HIS A 477 -19.22 3.43 0.70
C HIS A 477 -18.59 2.24 -0.02
N PHE A 478 -17.75 1.52 0.69
CA PHE A 478 -17.15 0.26 0.20
C PHE A 478 -17.37 -0.90 1.19
N THR A 479 -18.10 -0.65 2.30
CA THR A 479 -18.57 -1.65 3.27
C THR A 479 -20.07 -1.56 3.47
N GLY A 480 -20.74 -2.71 3.58
CA GLY A 480 -22.16 -2.75 3.93
C GLY A 480 -22.42 -2.22 5.35
N PHE A 481 -21.42 -2.32 6.24
CA PHE A 481 -21.50 -1.80 7.60
C PHE A 481 -21.76 -0.28 7.61
N SER A 482 -20.98 0.47 6.86
CA SER A 482 -21.11 1.93 6.81
C SER A 482 -22.32 2.37 5.98
N LEU A 483 -22.56 1.75 4.82
CA LEU A 483 -23.73 2.07 4.00
C LEU A 483 -25.05 2.00 4.77
N THR A 484 -25.25 0.97 5.61
CA THR A 484 -26.50 0.80 6.38
C THR A 484 -26.66 1.80 7.51
N ARG A 485 -25.61 2.54 7.85
CA ARG A 485 -25.56 3.54 8.94
C ARG A 485 -25.44 4.97 8.44
N ASP A 486 -25.25 5.17 7.14
CA ASP A 486 -25.32 6.51 6.53
C ASP A 486 -26.77 7.02 6.62
N LYS A 487 -26.90 8.24 7.13
CA LYS A 487 -28.20 8.92 7.29
C LYS A 487 -28.54 9.82 6.12
N GLU A 488 -27.62 10.02 5.19
CA GLU A 488 -27.85 10.87 4.03
C GLU A 488 -28.60 10.13 2.93
N ALA A 489 -29.60 10.80 2.36
CA ALA A 489 -30.35 10.24 1.25
C ALA A 489 -29.45 10.13 -0.01
N GLY A 490 -29.50 8.97 -0.67
CA GLY A 490 -28.76 8.74 -1.90
C GLY A 490 -27.34 8.18 -1.72
N ALA A 491 -26.96 7.79 -0.50
CA ALA A 491 -25.73 7.02 -0.30
C ALA A 491 -25.71 5.75 -1.16
N THR A 492 -24.58 5.47 -1.79
CA THR A 492 -24.42 4.31 -2.67
C THR A 492 -23.16 3.53 -2.30
N MET A 493 -23.16 2.25 -2.67
CA MET A 493 -22.01 1.35 -2.54
C MET A 493 -21.15 1.38 -3.80
N ALA A 494 -19.84 1.30 -3.65
CA ALA A 494 -18.93 0.95 -4.73
C ALA A 494 -19.27 -0.44 -5.27
N THR A 495 -18.89 -0.74 -6.51
CA THR A 495 -19.09 -2.09 -7.03
C THR A 495 -18.19 -3.07 -6.29
N TRP A 496 -18.66 -4.30 -6.09
CA TRP A 496 -17.83 -5.35 -5.51
C TRP A 496 -16.52 -5.55 -6.30
N ASP A 497 -16.58 -5.45 -7.62
CA ASP A 497 -15.40 -5.58 -8.48
C ASP A 497 -14.37 -4.48 -8.21
N ASP A 498 -14.78 -3.24 -7.96
CA ASP A 498 -13.85 -2.15 -7.63
C ASP A 498 -13.21 -2.38 -6.25
N VAL A 499 -14.01 -2.75 -5.23
CA VAL A 499 -13.52 -3.04 -3.88
C VAL A 499 -12.52 -4.20 -3.91
N ARG A 500 -12.89 -5.31 -4.55
CA ARG A 500 -12.06 -6.51 -4.66
C ARG A 500 -10.74 -6.24 -5.39
N ARG A 501 -10.78 -5.46 -6.48
CA ARG A 501 -9.59 -5.10 -7.27
C ARG A 501 -8.62 -4.18 -6.52
N MET A 502 -9.07 -3.53 -5.44
CA MET A 502 -8.21 -2.73 -4.55
C MET A 502 -7.73 -3.49 -3.31
N ASN A 503 -7.98 -4.80 -3.21
CA ASN A 503 -7.56 -5.61 -2.08
C ASN A 503 -6.63 -6.74 -2.52
N PRO A 504 -5.32 -6.71 -2.16
CA PRO A 504 -4.35 -7.75 -2.56
C PRO A 504 -4.67 -9.13 -1.99
N MET A 505 -5.41 -9.21 -0.87
CA MET A 505 -5.77 -10.47 -0.21
C MET A 505 -6.58 -11.41 -1.11
N TYR A 506 -7.34 -10.87 -2.06
CA TYR A 506 -8.14 -11.67 -3.00
C TYR A 506 -7.34 -12.28 -4.15
N PHE A 507 -6.10 -11.83 -4.38
CA PHE A 507 -5.27 -12.29 -5.49
C PHE A 507 -4.18 -13.28 -5.06
N ILE A 508 -3.72 -13.19 -3.81
CA ILE A 508 -2.67 -14.06 -3.28
C ILE A 508 -3.19 -15.50 -3.21
N GLY A 509 -2.50 -16.40 -3.93
CA GLY A 509 -2.87 -17.81 -4.04
C GLY A 509 -3.73 -18.17 -5.25
N GLN A 510 -4.17 -17.19 -6.07
CA GLN A 510 -4.85 -17.46 -7.33
C GLN A 510 -3.88 -17.99 -8.38
N GLN A 511 -4.33 -18.94 -9.24
CA GLN A 511 -3.48 -19.61 -10.23
C GLN A 511 -3.21 -18.75 -11.49
N ASP A 512 -4.06 -17.79 -11.78
CA ASP A 512 -4.01 -16.96 -13.00
C ASP A 512 -3.37 -15.59 -12.79
N VAL A 513 -2.79 -15.35 -11.61
CA VAL A 513 -2.00 -14.17 -11.30
C VAL A 513 -0.54 -14.54 -10.99
N THR A 514 0.36 -13.61 -11.21
CA THR A 514 1.78 -13.74 -10.88
C THR A 514 2.11 -12.84 -9.70
N VAL A 515 2.12 -13.41 -8.50
CA VAL A 515 2.51 -12.70 -7.28
C VAL A 515 4.02 -12.50 -7.25
N ALA A 516 4.49 -11.33 -6.81
CA ALA A 516 5.91 -11.04 -6.65
C ALA A 516 6.57 -12.05 -5.68
N PRO A 517 7.74 -12.61 -6.01
CA PRO A 517 8.37 -13.62 -5.17
C PRO A 517 8.97 -13.08 -3.87
N HIS A 518 9.29 -11.78 -3.80
CA HIS A 518 9.97 -11.16 -2.65
C HIS A 518 9.18 -9.96 -2.13
N TRP A 519 9.04 -9.91 -0.80
CA TRP A 519 8.26 -8.89 -0.12
C TRP A 519 9.03 -8.34 1.07
N ARG A 520 9.02 -7.02 1.21
CA ARG A 520 9.45 -6.34 2.43
C ARG A 520 8.31 -5.45 2.92
N ILE A 521 7.81 -5.73 4.11
CA ILE A 521 6.66 -5.03 4.69
C ILE A 521 7.11 -4.43 6.01
N ARG A 522 6.87 -3.15 6.20
CA ARG A 522 7.19 -2.41 7.43
C ARG A 522 5.96 -1.68 7.94
N HIS A 523 5.80 -1.67 9.27
CA HIS A 523 4.74 -0.92 9.94
C HIS A 523 5.32 -0.36 11.23
N GLY A 524 5.34 0.95 11.40
CA GLY A 524 5.97 1.57 12.57
C GLY A 524 5.33 1.14 13.89
N ALA A 525 6.14 0.89 14.93
CA ALA A 525 5.63 0.46 16.23
C ALA A 525 4.80 1.55 16.96
N LYS A 526 4.81 2.78 16.48
CA LYS A 526 3.95 3.89 16.93
C LYS A 526 2.92 4.31 15.87
N ASP A 527 2.72 3.49 14.84
CA ASP A 527 1.70 3.79 13.83
C ASP A 527 0.31 3.67 14.43
N ARG A 528 -0.46 4.73 14.32
CA ARG A 528 -1.83 4.85 14.80
C ARG A 528 -2.82 5.26 13.72
N ASP A 529 -2.33 5.42 12.49
CA ASP A 529 -3.15 5.64 11.30
C ASP A 529 -3.80 4.36 10.82
N THR A 530 -3.04 3.25 10.89
CA THR A 530 -3.46 1.90 10.51
C THR A 530 -3.11 0.92 11.63
N SER A 531 -3.94 -0.10 11.86
CA SER A 531 -3.63 -1.19 12.78
C SER A 531 -2.52 -2.09 12.23
N LEU A 532 -1.57 -2.51 13.09
CA LEU A 532 -0.57 -3.53 12.74
C LEU A 532 -1.21 -4.83 12.21
N ALA A 533 -2.45 -5.11 12.58
CA ALA A 533 -3.17 -6.30 12.10
C ALA A 533 -3.31 -6.31 10.57
N VAL A 534 -3.50 -5.15 9.92
CA VAL A 534 -3.67 -5.07 8.45
C VAL A 534 -2.44 -5.57 7.71
N PRO A 535 -1.22 -5.00 7.88
CA PRO A 535 -0.02 -5.52 7.23
C PRO A 535 0.40 -6.91 7.72
N ALA A 536 0.04 -7.29 8.95
CA ALA A 536 0.29 -8.62 9.47
C ALA A 536 -0.53 -9.69 8.73
N LEU A 537 -1.82 -9.44 8.46
CA LEU A 537 -2.66 -10.32 7.65
C LEU A 537 -2.08 -10.51 6.23
N LEU A 538 -1.65 -9.41 5.60
CA LEU A 538 -0.99 -9.45 4.29
C LEU A 538 0.30 -10.31 4.34
N ALA A 539 1.15 -10.07 5.34
CA ALA A 539 2.41 -10.79 5.50
C ALA A 539 2.18 -12.30 5.73
N LEU A 540 1.24 -12.66 6.60
CA LEU A 540 0.87 -14.04 6.90
C LEU A 540 0.28 -14.74 5.68
N LYS A 541 -0.62 -14.08 4.93
CA LYS A 541 -1.20 -14.64 3.70
C LYS A 541 -0.14 -14.93 2.66
N LEU A 542 0.82 -14.05 2.48
CA LEU A 542 1.96 -14.23 1.58
C LEU A 542 2.87 -15.37 2.04
N GLN A 543 3.20 -15.44 3.35
CA GLN A 543 4.03 -16.50 3.93
C GLN A 543 3.38 -17.87 3.81
N ASP A 544 2.09 -17.99 4.14
CA ASP A 544 1.33 -19.24 4.01
C ASP A 544 1.21 -19.70 2.55
N SER A 545 1.25 -18.75 1.61
CA SER A 545 1.30 -19.03 0.16
C SER A 545 2.72 -19.31 -0.36
N GLY A 546 3.75 -19.33 0.50
CA GLY A 546 5.11 -19.74 0.16
C GLY A 546 6.01 -18.63 -0.43
N TYR A 547 5.62 -17.36 -0.33
CA TYR A 547 6.45 -16.23 -0.78
C TYR A 547 7.49 -15.85 0.28
N ASP A 548 8.60 -15.24 -0.21
CA ASP A 548 9.67 -14.72 0.65
C ASP A 548 9.26 -13.36 1.23
N VAL A 549 9.02 -13.32 2.55
CA VAL A 549 8.47 -12.14 3.24
C VAL A 549 9.36 -11.74 4.41
N ASP A 550 9.88 -10.53 4.34
CA ASP A 550 10.53 -9.81 5.43
C ASP A 550 9.53 -8.81 6.02
N PHE A 551 8.93 -9.17 7.17
CA PHE A 551 7.95 -8.35 7.89
C PHE A 551 8.51 -7.94 9.25
N ALA A 552 8.46 -6.64 9.56
CA ALA A 552 8.87 -6.09 10.85
C ALA A 552 8.09 -4.83 11.22
N SER A 553 8.08 -4.54 12.53
CA SER A 553 7.53 -3.31 13.11
C SER A 553 8.67 -2.48 13.73
N PRO A 554 9.33 -1.57 12.99
CA PRO A 554 10.45 -0.79 13.50
C PRO A 554 10.06 0.09 14.68
N TRP A 555 10.88 0.03 15.74
CA TRP A 555 10.66 0.77 16.98
C TRP A 555 10.70 2.29 16.76
N GLY A 556 9.89 3.03 17.50
CA GLY A 556 9.86 4.49 17.48
C GLY A 556 9.27 5.11 16.22
N LYS A 557 8.98 4.33 15.17
CA LYS A 557 8.44 4.85 13.90
C LYS A 557 6.91 4.93 13.94
N GLY A 558 6.38 6.05 13.42
CA GLY A 558 4.96 6.25 13.18
C GLY A 558 4.54 5.82 11.77
N HIS A 559 3.47 6.46 11.25
CA HIS A 559 2.96 6.25 9.90
C HIS A 559 3.87 6.93 8.86
N ALA A 560 4.95 6.26 8.49
CA ALA A 560 6.00 6.80 7.62
C ALA A 560 6.66 5.68 6.79
N GLY A 561 7.49 6.07 5.82
CA GLY A 561 8.31 5.18 5.01
C GLY A 561 9.71 5.74 4.79
N ASP A 562 10.54 4.98 4.08
CA ASP A 562 11.90 5.38 3.68
C ASP A 562 12.84 5.74 4.84
N TYR A 563 12.49 5.34 6.07
CA TYR A 563 13.27 5.66 7.27
C TYR A 563 14.46 4.70 7.48
N ASP A 564 14.57 3.65 6.69
CA ASP A 564 15.58 2.59 6.78
C ASP A 564 16.15 2.25 5.39
N LEU A 565 16.53 3.29 4.61
CA LEU A 565 16.99 3.14 3.22
C LEU A 565 18.22 2.24 3.08
N ALA A 566 19.11 2.21 4.09
CA ALA A 566 20.28 1.33 4.07
C ALA A 566 19.84 -0.14 4.07
N GLU A 567 18.98 -0.52 5.00
CA GLU A 567 18.44 -1.88 5.13
C GLU A 567 17.56 -2.26 3.94
N LEU A 568 16.76 -1.31 3.42
CA LEU A 568 15.96 -1.52 2.21
C LEU A 568 16.84 -1.92 1.03
N PHE A 569 17.89 -1.14 0.75
CA PHE A 569 18.77 -1.44 -0.39
C PHE A 569 19.69 -2.62 -0.15
N ASP A 570 20.08 -2.93 1.09
CA ASP A 570 20.82 -4.16 1.41
C ASP A 570 19.94 -5.41 1.19
N TRP A 571 18.65 -5.37 1.59
CA TRP A 571 17.67 -6.41 1.27
C TRP A 571 17.47 -6.55 -0.26
N ALA A 572 17.25 -5.44 -0.96
CA ALA A 572 17.03 -5.45 -2.40
C ALA A 572 18.25 -5.98 -3.18
N ASP A 573 19.46 -5.59 -2.78
CA ASP A 573 20.72 -6.13 -3.31
C ASP A 573 20.85 -7.63 -3.05
N GLY A 574 20.51 -8.07 -1.83
CA GLY A 574 20.55 -9.48 -1.44
C GLY A 574 19.70 -10.37 -2.35
N ILE A 575 18.42 -10.02 -2.56
CA ILE A 575 17.52 -10.80 -3.42
C ILE A 575 17.94 -10.74 -4.89
N CYS A 576 18.42 -9.59 -5.38
CA CYS A 576 18.89 -9.45 -6.76
C CYS A 576 20.14 -10.31 -7.03
N LYS A 577 21.13 -10.27 -6.14
CA LYS A 577 22.38 -11.04 -6.26
C LYS A 577 22.13 -12.56 -6.14
N ALA A 578 21.25 -12.98 -5.22
CA ALA A 578 20.84 -14.38 -5.09
C ALA A 578 20.17 -14.92 -6.36
N ALA A 579 19.34 -14.13 -7.02
CA ALA A 579 18.68 -14.53 -8.24
C ALA A 579 19.62 -14.60 -9.47
N ASP A 580 20.75 -13.87 -9.47
CA ASP A 580 21.77 -13.97 -10.52
C ASP A 580 22.63 -15.23 -10.38
N THR A 581 22.86 -15.69 -9.14
CA THR A 581 23.60 -16.95 -8.87
C THR A 581 22.84 -18.19 -9.25
N ARG A 582 21.50 -18.19 -9.17
CA ARG A 582 20.65 -19.31 -9.58
C ARG A 582 20.56 -19.51 -11.11
N LYS A 583 20.98 -18.52 -11.90
CA LYS A 583 21.00 -18.58 -13.39
C LYS A 583 22.33 -19.06 -13.97
N LYS A 584 23.35 -19.22 -13.14
CA LYS A 584 24.67 -19.79 -13.48
C LYS A 584 24.72 -21.27 -13.11
#